data_ba6e5e2236f3f8f6890be378117502e3
#
_entry.id   ba6e5e2236f3f8f6890be378117502e3
#
_cell.length_a   1.000
_cell.length_b   1.000
_cell.length_c   1.000
_cell.angle_alpha   90.00
_cell.angle_beta   90.00
_cell.angle_gamma   90.00
#
_symmetry.space_group_name_H-M   'P 1'
#
loop_
_entity.id
_entity.type
_entity.pdbx_description
1 polymer ?
#
loop_
_entity_poly.entity_id
_entity_poly.type
_entity_poly.pdbx_seq_one_letter_code
_entity_poly.pdbx_strand_id
1 'polypeptide(L)'
;MYAPIRMPGPLFDEIAAGGGSPEAVAFLVRGERTRRLLLLRELLDRLDADPALLGPLDATAVWSALEAAAARAPGPVDDLLLSPQVGSWLAHTLRRLHGTASGPPLWADAGQLAAVAAAAAVHAGTEAELLLPARGAAVSLPALGMVRLPGPDGDDFHAVPARAGGGRITVHGPHGPGVTVRPLDAPESAHWLPVHRLATGPGLPAVQLDDLDPYRDLDEPIAPRRLAPGELHAWHRLFRETVELLRQDGGAGPGGLRPEEISRIVPWQAKDEDAGLPVPSSGLSASTGDAFASMVIARPQDPVALAETLVHEFQHSKLGALLHLFPLVEDEERAELHYAPWRADPRHLPGLLHGAYAFVGVTGFWRARTHDADTQRRDRAAFLFALRRLQTRMVLRTLATRARLTVAGQRLVTRLTGTVDGWLREPVEPGALTRARACAVSHRVEWRLRNLRCGEDERDRLAEAWRSGAAPVRGGEPLVVPGSRGYWQDDRGALFSVPEPDAGAASTADALLVAGHPEAARSAYAARLRG
;
A
#
# COMPACT_ATOMS: atom_id res chain seq x y z
N MET A 1 23.12 -25.24 9.56
CA MET A 1 22.32 -24.33 10.44
C MET A 1 22.58 -22.91 9.96
N TYR A 2 21.59 -22.23 9.40
CA TYR A 2 21.76 -20.85 8.92
C TYR A 2 21.83 -19.89 10.13
N ALA A 3 22.76 -18.93 10.07
CA ALA A 3 22.84 -17.90 11.10
C ALA A 3 21.58 -17.00 11.03
N PRO A 4 20.96 -16.66 12.16
CA PRO A 4 19.80 -15.77 12.15
C PRO A 4 20.19 -14.39 11.58
N ILE A 5 19.30 -13.80 10.80
CA ILE A 5 19.46 -12.44 10.28
C ILE A 5 19.45 -11.49 11.48
N ARG A 6 20.56 -10.74 11.65
CA ARG A 6 20.72 -9.75 12.73
C ARG A 6 20.82 -8.36 12.12
N MET A 7 19.85 -7.51 12.37
CA MET A 7 19.88 -6.10 11.98
C MET A 7 20.83 -5.31 12.91
N PRO A 8 21.80 -4.55 12.36
CA PRO A 8 22.61 -3.65 13.17
C PRO A 8 21.73 -2.62 13.91
N GLY A 9 22.05 -2.38 15.18
CA GLY A 9 21.28 -1.47 16.02
C GLY A 9 21.06 -0.08 15.44
N PRO A 10 22.06 0.58 14.84
CA PRO A 10 21.87 1.87 14.18
C PRO A 10 20.86 1.83 13.03
N LEU A 11 20.92 0.83 12.15
CA LEU A 11 19.96 0.69 11.04
C LEU A 11 18.53 0.46 11.54
N PHE A 12 18.37 -0.34 12.61
CA PHE A 12 17.07 -0.50 13.27
C PHE A 12 16.56 0.85 13.80
N ASP A 13 17.42 1.64 14.44
CA ASP A 13 17.04 2.94 15.01
C ASP A 13 16.63 3.96 13.95
N GLU A 14 17.26 3.96 12.77
CA GLU A 14 16.86 4.79 11.65
C GLU A 14 15.44 4.45 11.17
N ILE A 15 15.18 3.16 10.95
CA ILE A 15 13.84 2.68 10.57
C ILE A 15 12.84 2.95 11.68
N ALA A 16 13.22 2.68 12.94
CA ALA A 16 12.37 2.92 14.10
C ALA A 16 12.07 4.40 14.37
N ALA A 17 12.87 5.33 13.84
CA ALA A 17 12.58 6.76 13.89
C ALA A 17 11.66 7.23 12.74
N GLY A 18 11.24 6.32 11.84
CA GLY A 18 10.40 6.59 10.67
C GLY A 18 11.18 6.98 9.41
N GLY A 19 12.52 7.05 9.48
CA GLY A 19 13.42 7.32 8.36
C GLY A 19 13.89 6.06 7.64
N GLY A 20 15.09 6.11 7.12
CA GLY A 20 15.81 5.00 6.48
C GLY A 20 16.84 5.47 5.46
N SER A 21 18.13 5.32 5.79
CA SER A 21 19.22 5.47 4.82
C SER A 21 19.12 4.39 3.72
N PRO A 22 19.82 4.58 2.59
CA PRO A 22 19.93 3.54 1.57
C PRO A 22 20.38 2.20 2.13
N GLU A 23 21.29 2.22 3.12
CA GLU A 23 21.78 1.01 3.78
C GLU A 23 20.70 0.31 4.62
N ALA A 24 19.91 1.08 5.36
CA ALA A 24 18.81 0.56 6.17
C ALA A 24 17.71 -0.06 5.30
N VAL A 25 17.33 0.59 4.19
CA VAL A 25 16.36 0.05 3.23
C VAL A 25 16.93 -1.19 2.52
N ALA A 26 18.20 -1.16 2.10
CA ALA A 26 18.84 -2.33 1.50
C ALA A 26 18.90 -3.53 2.47
N PHE A 27 18.98 -3.29 3.78
CA PHE A 27 18.87 -4.37 4.77
C PHE A 27 17.48 -5.00 4.75
N LEU A 28 16.41 -4.21 4.72
CA LEU A 28 15.04 -4.72 4.60
C LEU A 28 14.83 -5.52 3.31
N VAL A 29 15.36 -5.03 2.18
CA VAL A 29 15.33 -5.75 0.88
C VAL A 29 16.02 -7.13 0.99
N ARG A 30 17.17 -7.22 1.68
CA ARG A 30 17.82 -8.52 1.92
C ARG A 30 16.97 -9.46 2.78
N GLY A 31 16.25 -8.91 3.76
CA GLY A 31 15.28 -9.65 4.56
C GLY A 31 14.14 -10.21 3.71
N GLU A 32 13.56 -9.36 2.85
CA GLU A 32 12.51 -9.76 1.92
C GLU A 32 12.99 -10.80 0.90
N ARG A 33 14.23 -10.69 0.41
CA ARG A 33 14.83 -11.73 -0.44
C ARG A 33 14.87 -13.07 0.28
N THR A 34 15.34 -13.10 1.52
CA THR A 34 15.39 -14.35 2.30
C THR A 34 13.99 -14.92 2.50
N ARG A 35 13.03 -14.09 2.88
CA ARG A 35 11.62 -14.50 3.01
C ARG A 35 11.10 -15.08 1.70
N ARG A 36 11.35 -14.43 0.58
CA ARG A 36 10.91 -14.89 -0.75
C ARG A 36 11.45 -16.27 -1.10
N LEU A 37 12.73 -16.52 -0.85
CA LEU A 37 13.34 -17.82 -1.08
C LEU A 37 12.77 -18.91 -0.17
N LEU A 38 12.42 -18.59 1.08
CA LEU A 38 11.75 -19.53 1.99
C LEU A 38 10.34 -19.87 1.52
N LEU A 39 9.57 -18.90 1.08
CA LEU A 39 8.23 -19.13 0.53
C LEU A 39 8.28 -19.92 -0.79
N LEU A 40 9.27 -19.62 -1.66
CA LEU A 40 9.47 -20.40 -2.89
C LEU A 40 9.82 -21.85 -2.56
N ARG A 41 10.69 -22.08 -1.58
CA ARG A 41 11.01 -23.43 -1.12
C ARG A 41 9.77 -24.16 -0.61
N GLU A 42 8.93 -23.52 0.22
CA GLU A 42 7.67 -24.12 0.69
C GLU A 42 6.77 -24.53 -0.49
N LEU A 43 6.66 -23.68 -1.51
CA LEU A 43 5.92 -24.03 -2.72
C LEU A 43 6.53 -25.25 -3.42
N LEU A 44 7.84 -25.29 -3.59
CA LEU A 44 8.53 -26.40 -4.25
C LEU A 44 8.40 -27.71 -3.46
N ASP A 45 8.53 -27.66 -2.13
CA ASP A 45 8.33 -28.82 -1.25
C ASP A 45 6.88 -29.36 -1.38
N ARG A 46 5.87 -28.48 -1.58
CA ARG A 46 4.47 -28.89 -1.86
C ARG A 46 4.31 -29.52 -3.24
N LEU A 47 4.93 -28.96 -4.26
CA LEU A 47 4.88 -29.49 -5.63
C LEU A 47 5.62 -30.82 -5.77
N ASP A 48 6.69 -31.03 -5.00
CA ASP A 48 7.39 -32.33 -4.93
C ASP A 48 6.52 -33.40 -4.27
N ALA A 49 5.80 -33.02 -3.20
CA ALA A 49 4.89 -33.93 -2.50
C ALA A 49 3.65 -34.30 -3.34
N ASP A 50 3.16 -33.38 -4.17
CA ASP A 50 2.00 -33.58 -5.05
C ASP A 50 2.22 -32.91 -6.42
N PRO A 51 2.91 -33.57 -7.36
CA PRO A 51 3.15 -33.04 -8.71
C PRO A 51 1.86 -32.76 -9.52
N ALA A 52 0.74 -33.37 -9.15
CA ALA A 52 -0.55 -33.14 -9.82
C ALA A 52 -1.05 -31.70 -9.65
N LEU A 53 -0.54 -30.95 -8.67
CA LEU A 53 -0.83 -29.54 -8.48
C LEU A 53 -0.43 -28.67 -9.68
N LEU A 54 0.55 -29.09 -10.48
CA LEU A 54 0.95 -28.39 -11.72
C LEU A 54 0.08 -28.76 -12.94
N GLY A 55 -0.86 -29.72 -12.78
CA GLY A 55 -1.73 -30.14 -13.88
C GLY A 55 -0.95 -30.64 -15.09
N PRO A 56 -1.07 -30.00 -16.26
CA PRO A 56 -0.37 -30.43 -17.48
C PRO A 56 1.09 -29.99 -17.58
N LEU A 57 1.63 -29.22 -16.63
CA LEU A 57 2.99 -28.67 -16.69
C LEU A 57 4.02 -29.64 -16.11
N ASP A 58 5.23 -29.65 -16.70
CA ASP A 58 6.33 -30.50 -16.26
C ASP A 58 7.21 -29.76 -15.22
N ALA A 59 7.13 -30.20 -13.96
CA ALA A 59 7.89 -29.66 -12.85
C ALA A 59 9.41 -29.71 -13.09
N THR A 60 9.90 -30.82 -13.69
CA THR A 60 11.33 -31.00 -13.95
C THR A 60 11.84 -30.01 -14.99
N ALA A 61 11.09 -29.82 -16.07
CA ALA A 61 11.43 -28.84 -17.10
C ALA A 61 11.44 -27.40 -16.54
N VAL A 62 10.44 -27.05 -15.72
CA VAL A 62 10.33 -25.73 -15.08
C VAL A 62 11.52 -25.47 -14.16
N TRP A 63 11.87 -26.45 -13.31
CA TRP A 63 12.98 -26.32 -12.37
C TRP A 63 14.32 -26.21 -13.10
N SER A 64 14.58 -27.10 -14.09
CA SER A 64 15.82 -27.08 -14.88
C SER A 64 16.02 -25.75 -15.62
N ALA A 65 14.95 -25.16 -16.15
CA ALA A 65 15.00 -23.85 -16.80
C ALA A 65 15.37 -22.73 -15.82
N LEU A 66 14.79 -22.74 -14.61
CA LEU A 66 15.08 -21.75 -13.57
C LEU A 66 16.53 -21.88 -13.06
N GLU A 67 17.02 -23.10 -12.82
CA GLU A 67 18.41 -23.34 -12.41
C GLU A 67 19.40 -22.89 -13.48
N ALA A 68 19.16 -23.23 -14.74
CA ALA A 68 20.03 -22.82 -15.85
C ALA A 68 20.08 -21.29 -15.98
N ALA A 69 18.93 -20.61 -15.84
CA ALA A 69 18.87 -19.17 -15.85
C ALA A 69 19.61 -18.54 -14.66
N ALA A 70 19.40 -19.06 -13.45
CA ALA A 70 20.07 -18.59 -12.24
C ALA A 70 21.60 -18.78 -12.29
N ALA A 71 22.07 -19.91 -12.82
CA ALA A 71 23.48 -20.14 -13.02
C ALA A 71 24.12 -19.19 -14.05
N ARG A 72 23.38 -18.81 -15.10
CA ARG A 72 23.88 -17.95 -16.19
C ARG A 72 23.82 -16.46 -15.86
N ALA A 73 22.76 -16.00 -15.17
CA ALA A 73 22.50 -14.60 -14.87
C ALA A 73 21.89 -14.43 -13.46
N PRO A 74 22.66 -14.67 -12.39
CA PRO A 74 22.13 -14.68 -11.02
C PRO A 74 21.50 -13.34 -10.61
N GLY A 75 22.07 -12.19 -10.97
CA GLY A 75 21.54 -10.88 -10.64
C GLY A 75 20.13 -10.64 -11.22
N PRO A 76 19.95 -10.68 -12.56
CA PRO A 76 18.64 -10.54 -13.17
C PRO A 76 17.58 -11.54 -12.68
N VAL A 77 17.98 -12.78 -12.37
CA VAL A 77 17.07 -13.80 -11.82
C VAL A 77 16.69 -13.45 -10.37
N ASP A 78 17.64 -13.01 -9.55
CA ASP A 78 17.36 -12.51 -8.21
C ASP A 78 16.40 -11.31 -8.24
N ASP A 79 16.61 -10.36 -9.15
CA ASP A 79 15.73 -9.19 -9.32
C ASP A 79 14.31 -9.60 -9.74
N LEU A 80 14.19 -10.58 -10.63
CA LEU A 80 12.90 -11.17 -11.02
C LEU A 80 12.21 -11.84 -9.82
N LEU A 81 12.92 -12.67 -9.06
CA LEU A 81 12.38 -13.36 -7.89
C LEU A 81 11.97 -12.38 -6.78
N LEU A 82 12.64 -11.24 -6.66
CA LEU A 82 12.28 -10.16 -5.74
C LEU A 82 11.16 -9.26 -6.28
N SER A 83 10.81 -9.38 -7.56
CA SER A 83 9.76 -8.53 -8.12
C SER A 83 8.44 -8.65 -7.35
N PRO A 84 7.67 -7.56 -7.24
CA PRO A 84 6.37 -7.58 -6.57
C PRO A 84 5.40 -8.61 -7.16
N GLN A 85 5.44 -8.84 -8.48
CA GLN A 85 4.61 -9.82 -9.18
C GLN A 85 4.83 -11.22 -8.64
N VAL A 86 6.10 -11.64 -8.55
CA VAL A 86 6.44 -12.96 -7.97
C VAL A 86 6.04 -13.04 -6.51
N GLY A 87 6.11 -11.92 -5.76
CA GLY A 87 5.68 -11.88 -4.37
C GLY A 87 4.21 -12.11 -4.17
N SER A 88 3.42 -11.32 -4.85
CA SER A 88 1.95 -11.42 -4.78
C SER A 88 1.47 -12.80 -5.23
N TRP A 89 1.98 -13.29 -6.37
CA TRP A 89 1.67 -14.63 -6.88
C TRP A 89 2.00 -15.73 -5.87
N LEU A 90 3.22 -15.74 -5.35
CA LEU A 90 3.70 -16.80 -4.46
C LEU A 90 2.88 -16.84 -3.15
N ALA A 91 2.62 -15.67 -2.55
CA ALA A 91 1.81 -15.58 -1.35
C ALA A 91 0.36 -16.01 -1.61
N HIS A 92 -0.22 -15.61 -2.74
CA HIS A 92 -1.57 -16.04 -3.14
C HIS A 92 -1.63 -17.57 -3.32
N THR A 93 -0.70 -18.14 -4.08
CA THR A 93 -0.67 -19.59 -4.34
C THR A 93 -0.52 -20.40 -3.05
N LEU A 94 0.33 -19.97 -2.11
CA LEU A 94 0.47 -20.62 -0.82
C LEU A 94 -0.83 -20.51 0.01
N ARG A 95 -1.51 -19.36 0.04
CA ARG A 95 -2.83 -19.21 0.68
C ARG A 95 -3.85 -20.17 0.07
N ARG A 96 -3.83 -20.36 -1.26
CA ARG A 96 -4.70 -21.34 -1.93
C ARG A 96 -4.40 -22.77 -1.49
N LEU A 97 -3.13 -23.16 -1.42
CA LEU A 97 -2.71 -24.49 -0.93
C LEU A 97 -3.07 -24.73 0.55
N HIS A 98 -3.18 -23.65 1.34
CA HIS A 98 -3.69 -23.70 2.72
C HIS A 98 -5.22 -23.58 2.84
N GLY A 99 -5.95 -23.44 1.74
CA GLY A 99 -7.42 -23.32 1.72
C GLY A 99 -7.96 -22.00 2.27
N THR A 100 -7.13 -20.93 2.29
CA THR A 100 -7.50 -19.61 2.83
C THR A 100 -7.72 -18.55 1.74
N ALA A 101 -7.63 -18.94 0.47
CA ALA A 101 -7.93 -18.08 -0.69
C ALA A 101 -8.65 -18.89 -1.77
N SER A 102 -9.42 -18.20 -2.63
CA SER A 102 -10.07 -18.72 -3.83
C SER A 102 -9.37 -18.20 -5.11
N GLY A 103 -9.76 -18.71 -6.27
CA GLY A 103 -9.18 -18.24 -7.54
C GLY A 103 -9.41 -19.21 -8.71
N PRO A 104 -8.65 -19.08 -9.82
CA PRO A 104 -8.70 -19.91 -11.00
C PRO A 104 -8.38 -21.39 -10.69
N PRO A 105 -8.37 -22.31 -11.66
CA PRO A 105 -7.89 -23.68 -11.42
C PRO A 105 -6.51 -23.67 -10.75
N LEU A 106 -6.34 -24.45 -9.67
CA LEU A 106 -5.14 -24.40 -8.84
C LEU A 106 -3.84 -24.64 -9.63
N TRP A 107 -3.92 -25.50 -10.66
CA TRP A 107 -2.78 -25.74 -11.54
C TRP A 107 -2.33 -24.47 -12.32
N ALA A 108 -3.25 -23.54 -12.60
CA ALA A 108 -2.92 -22.31 -13.29
C ALA A 108 -2.17 -21.33 -12.36
N ASP A 109 -2.57 -21.27 -11.07
CA ASP A 109 -1.81 -20.51 -10.07
C ASP A 109 -0.45 -21.14 -9.77
N ALA A 110 -0.39 -22.44 -9.50
CA ALA A 110 0.87 -23.15 -9.28
C ALA A 110 1.77 -23.09 -10.53
N GLY A 111 1.16 -23.22 -11.70
CA GLY A 111 1.83 -23.20 -13.00
C GLY A 111 2.42 -21.85 -13.39
N GLN A 112 2.10 -20.76 -12.72
CA GLN A 112 2.78 -19.49 -12.91
C GLN A 112 4.29 -19.59 -12.61
N LEU A 113 4.73 -20.62 -11.88
CA LEU A 113 6.15 -20.96 -11.74
C LEU A 113 6.83 -21.15 -13.10
N ALA A 114 6.14 -21.74 -14.08
CA ALA A 114 6.65 -21.89 -15.44
C ALA A 114 6.80 -20.54 -16.15
N ALA A 115 5.88 -19.59 -15.93
CA ALA A 115 6.01 -18.25 -16.47
C ALA A 115 7.18 -17.47 -15.81
N VAL A 116 7.45 -17.69 -14.52
CA VAL A 116 8.64 -17.17 -13.82
C VAL A 116 9.89 -17.76 -14.44
N ALA A 117 9.93 -19.08 -14.67
CA ALA A 117 11.09 -19.76 -15.30
C ALA A 117 11.32 -19.27 -16.75
N ALA A 118 10.25 -19.06 -17.52
CA ALA A 118 10.33 -18.50 -18.87
C ALA A 118 10.87 -17.06 -18.86
N ALA A 119 10.39 -16.22 -17.94
CA ALA A 119 10.90 -14.86 -17.77
C ALA A 119 12.38 -14.86 -17.34
N ALA A 120 12.79 -15.77 -16.44
CA ALA A 120 14.18 -15.95 -16.05
C ALA A 120 15.06 -16.38 -17.24
N ALA A 121 14.59 -17.32 -18.07
CA ALA A 121 15.28 -17.76 -19.27
C ALA A 121 15.45 -16.62 -20.29
N VAL A 122 14.44 -15.76 -20.46
CA VAL A 122 14.52 -14.55 -21.30
C VAL A 122 15.61 -13.60 -20.77
N HIS A 123 15.63 -13.32 -19.46
CA HIS A 123 16.66 -12.45 -18.85
C HIS A 123 18.07 -13.02 -18.98
N ALA A 124 18.22 -14.33 -18.82
CA ALA A 124 19.50 -15.02 -18.90
C ALA A 124 19.95 -15.33 -20.34
N GLY A 125 19.04 -15.27 -21.31
CA GLY A 125 19.28 -15.70 -22.69
C GLY A 125 19.47 -17.22 -22.83
N THR A 126 19.00 -18.03 -21.86
CA THR A 126 19.11 -19.50 -21.87
C THR A 126 17.98 -20.12 -22.68
N GLU A 127 18.21 -21.34 -23.19
CA GLU A 127 17.19 -22.13 -23.86
C GLU A 127 16.28 -22.80 -22.84
N ALA A 128 14.95 -22.74 -23.08
CA ALA A 128 13.95 -23.46 -22.29
C ALA A 128 12.74 -23.80 -23.15
N GLU A 129 12.21 -25.02 -23.00
CA GLU A 129 10.95 -25.45 -23.60
C GLU A 129 9.97 -25.76 -22.44
N LEU A 130 8.86 -25.02 -22.39
CA LEU A 130 7.95 -25.04 -21.26
C LEU A 130 6.50 -25.06 -21.75
N LEU A 131 5.60 -25.56 -20.93
CA LEU A 131 4.18 -25.25 -21.02
C LEU A 131 3.88 -24.10 -20.06
N LEU A 132 3.17 -23.06 -20.53
CA LEU A 132 2.79 -21.91 -19.73
C LEU A 132 1.27 -21.86 -19.53
N PRO A 133 0.77 -21.40 -18.38
CA PRO A 133 -0.65 -21.14 -18.21
C PRO A 133 -1.05 -19.93 -19.06
N ALA A 134 -2.12 -20.09 -19.83
CA ALA A 134 -2.77 -19.03 -20.56
C ALA A 134 -4.21 -18.84 -20.06
N ARG A 135 -4.68 -17.60 -19.98
CA ARG A 135 -6.08 -17.26 -19.75
C ARG A 135 -6.65 -16.70 -21.04
N GLY A 136 -7.55 -17.43 -21.70
CA GLY A 136 -7.97 -17.10 -23.06
C GLY A 136 -6.76 -16.95 -24.00
N ALA A 137 -6.63 -15.84 -24.67
CA ALA A 137 -5.52 -15.52 -25.57
C ALA A 137 -4.31 -14.84 -24.85
N ALA A 138 -4.29 -14.76 -23.51
CA ALA A 138 -3.30 -14.01 -22.77
C ALA A 138 -2.32 -14.91 -22.00
N VAL A 139 -1.01 -14.68 -22.14
CA VAL A 139 0.06 -15.30 -21.37
C VAL A 139 0.85 -14.24 -20.63
N SER A 140 0.77 -14.24 -19.30
CA SER A 140 1.51 -13.31 -18.46
C SER A 140 2.96 -13.76 -18.26
N LEU A 141 3.91 -12.83 -18.42
CA LEU A 141 5.31 -13.00 -18.10
C LEU A 141 5.66 -12.03 -16.96
N PRO A 142 5.87 -12.50 -15.73
CA PRO A 142 6.07 -11.64 -14.57
C PRO A 142 7.17 -10.60 -14.79
N ALA A 143 6.90 -9.35 -14.41
CA ALA A 143 7.78 -8.19 -14.54
C ALA A 143 8.17 -7.78 -15.98
N LEU A 144 7.79 -8.54 -16.99
CA LEU A 144 8.06 -8.26 -18.40
C LEU A 144 6.83 -7.70 -19.15
N GLY A 145 5.69 -8.36 -19.01
CA GLY A 145 4.47 -7.98 -19.71
C GLY A 145 3.59 -9.16 -20.08
N MET A 146 2.84 -9.04 -21.16
CA MET A 146 1.86 -10.04 -21.59
C MET A 146 1.95 -10.33 -23.08
N VAL A 147 2.03 -11.60 -23.47
CA VAL A 147 1.89 -12.05 -24.85
C VAL A 147 0.39 -12.21 -25.15
N ARG A 148 -0.08 -11.64 -26.26
CA ARG A 148 -1.41 -11.84 -26.80
C ARG A 148 -1.35 -12.79 -27.98
N LEU A 149 -1.93 -13.96 -27.82
CA LEU A 149 -2.02 -14.99 -28.84
C LEU A 149 -3.16 -14.65 -29.83
N PRO A 150 -3.11 -15.14 -31.07
CA PRO A 150 -4.27 -15.15 -31.94
C PRO A 150 -5.40 -15.98 -31.32
N GLY A 151 -6.63 -15.48 -31.40
CA GLY A 151 -7.81 -16.19 -30.86
C GLY A 151 -8.73 -15.26 -30.08
N PRO A 152 -9.85 -15.77 -29.60
CA PRO A 152 -10.79 -15.02 -28.80
C PRO A 152 -10.22 -14.74 -27.41
N ASP A 153 -10.52 -13.56 -26.87
CA ASP A 153 -10.36 -13.29 -25.43
C ASP A 153 -11.36 -14.18 -24.66
N GLY A 154 -10.94 -14.65 -23.49
CA GLY A 154 -11.78 -15.52 -22.63
C GLY A 154 -11.17 -15.70 -21.25
N ASP A 155 -11.93 -16.37 -20.38
CA ASP A 155 -11.54 -16.61 -19.00
C ASP A 155 -11.08 -18.06 -18.75
N ASP A 156 -11.15 -18.92 -19.76
CA ASP A 156 -10.73 -20.30 -19.66
C ASP A 156 -9.21 -20.43 -19.57
N PHE A 157 -8.75 -21.30 -18.68
CA PHE A 157 -7.33 -21.57 -18.49
C PHE A 157 -6.90 -22.82 -19.25
N HIS A 158 -5.81 -22.72 -20.01
CA HIS A 158 -5.21 -23.83 -20.74
C HIS A 158 -3.69 -23.71 -20.77
N ALA A 159 -2.99 -24.82 -21.03
CA ALA A 159 -1.54 -24.81 -21.15
C ALA A 159 -1.14 -24.59 -22.62
N VAL A 160 -0.15 -23.73 -22.83
CA VAL A 160 0.37 -23.41 -24.17
C VAL A 160 1.88 -23.65 -24.23
N PRO A 161 2.39 -24.29 -25.33
CA PRO A 161 3.81 -24.47 -25.52
C PRO A 161 4.54 -23.13 -25.70
N ALA A 162 5.67 -22.99 -25.02
CA ALA A 162 6.55 -21.85 -25.15
C ALA A 162 8.02 -22.28 -25.25
N ARG A 163 8.78 -21.55 -26.05
CA ARG A 163 10.22 -21.74 -26.20
C ARG A 163 10.93 -20.41 -25.98
N ALA A 164 11.78 -20.35 -24.95
CA ALA A 164 12.70 -19.23 -24.72
C ALA A 164 14.07 -19.54 -25.29
N GLY A 165 14.81 -18.51 -25.74
CA GLY A 165 16.17 -18.63 -26.20
C GLY A 165 16.73 -17.33 -26.77
N GLY A 166 17.97 -16.98 -26.44
CA GLY A 166 18.64 -15.78 -26.95
C GLY A 166 17.90 -14.48 -26.62
N GLY A 167 17.25 -14.39 -25.46
CA GLY A 167 16.45 -13.21 -25.05
C GLY A 167 15.11 -13.08 -25.77
N ARG A 168 14.65 -14.12 -26.47
CA ARG A 168 13.35 -14.21 -27.15
C ARG A 168 12.48 -15.24 -26.46
N ILE A 169 11.18 -15.11 -26.68
CA ILE A 169 10.21 -16.16 -26.36
C ILE A 169 9.24 -16.32 -27.53
N THR A 170 8.96 -17.56 -27.90
CA THR A 170 7.91 -17.94 -28.85
C THR A 170 6.85 -18.72 -28.11
N VAL A 171 5.59 -18.30 -28.20
CA VAL A 171 4.44 -18.95 -27.56
C VAL A 171 3.47 -19.40 -28.63
N HIS A 172 3.02 -20.65 -28.56
CA HIS A 172 2.10 -21.25 -29.52
C HIS A 172 0.72 -21.44 -28.89
N GLY A 173 -0.26 -20.67 -29.38
CA GLY A 173 -1.66 -20.82 -28.98
C GLY A 173 -2.38 -21.89 -29.81
N PRO A 174 -3.62 -22.24 -29.44
CA PRO A 174 -4.46 -23.19 -30.19
C PRO A 174 -4.92 -22.64 -31.54
N HIS A 175 -4.87 -21.32 -31.72
CA HIS A 175 -5.37 -20.64 -32.91
C HIS A 175 -4.25 -19.85 -33.59
N GLY A 176 -3.98 -20.14 -34.88
CA GLY A 176 -3.04 -19.38 -35.71
C GLY A 176 -1.54 -19.69 -35.41
N PRO A 177 -0.64 -18.88 -36.01
CA PRO A 177 0.80 -19.06 -35.85
C PRO A 177 1.27 -18.67 -34.45
N GLY A 178 2.42 -19.24 -34.03
CA GLY A 178 3.07 -18.86 -32.80
C GLY A 178 3.54 -17.39 -32.79
N VAL A 179 3.48 -16.76 -31.64
CA VAL A 179 3.91 -15.38 -31.42
C VAL A 179 5.33 -15.37 -30.86
N THR A 180 6.25 -14.69 -31.57
CA THR A 180 7.64 -14.52 -31.12
C THR A 180 7.89 -13.06 -30.73
N VAL A 181 8.40 -12.85 -29.53
CA VAL A 181 8.72 -11.52 -28.99
C VAL A 181 10.10 -11.47 -28.37
N ARG A 182 10.66 -10.26 -28.22
CA ARG A 182 11.86 -9.96 -27.42
C ARG A 182 11.44 -9.11 -26.22
N PRO A 183 11.00 -9.72 -25.11
CA PRO A 183 10.31 -8.99 -24.04
C PRO A 183 11.08 -7.83 -23.43
N LEU A 184 12.42 -7.88 -23.46
CA LEU A 184 13.28 -6.83 -22.86
C LEU A 184 13.35 -5.56 -23.74
N ASP A 185 13.22 -5.69 -25.08
CA ASP A 185 13.52 -4.62 -26.03
C ASP A 185 12.33 -4.26 -26.93
N ALA A 186 11.33 -5.16 -27.08
CA ALA A 186 10.26 -4.98 -28.03
C ALA A 186 9.29 -3.87 -27.59
N PRO A 187 8.93 -2.93 -28.50
CA PRO A 187 7.86 -1.99 -28.25
C PRO A 187 6.50 -2.70 -28.18
N GLU A 188 5.51 -1.99 -27.68
CA GLU A 188 4.13 -2.45 -27.65
C GLU A 188 3.62 -2.76 -29.06
N SER A 189 2.88 -3.87 -29.19
CA SER A 189 2.29 -4.31 -30.44
C SER A 189 0.96 -5.04 -30.21
N ALA A 190 0.29 -5.46 -31.27
CA ALA A 190 -0.94 -6.26 -31.17
C ALA A 190 -0.73 -7.58 -30.39
N HIS A 191 0.50 -8.12 -30.39
CA HIS A 191 0.85 -9.41 -29.78
C HIS A 191 1.74 -9.31 -28.54
N TRP A 192 2.22 -8.10 -28.19
CA TRP A 192 3.07 -7.87 -27.03
C TRP A 192 2.69 -6.60 -26.30
N LEU A 193 2.35 -6.73 -25.04
CA LEU A 193 2.07 -5.62 -24.13
C LEU A 193 3.15 -5.60 -23.04
N PRO A 194 4.17 -4.74 -23.13
CA PRO A 194 5.18 -4.60 -22.08
C PRO A 194 4.60 -3.94 -20.85
N VAL A 195 5.17 -4.24 -19.66
CA VAL A 195 4.92 -3.44 -18.46
C VAL A 195 5.45 -2.02 -18.69
N HIS A 196 4.62 -1.02 -18.42
CA HIS A 196 5.03 0.37 -18.52
C HIS A 196 6.05 0.74 -17.45
N ARG A 197 6.94 1.69 -17.76
CA ARG A 197 8.01 2.13 -16.87
C ARG A 197 7.98 3.63 -16.67
N LEU A 198 7.94 4.06 -15.41
CA LEU A 198 7.99 5.46 -14.99
C LEU A 198 9.44 5.80 -14.62
N ALA A 199 10.03 6.76 -15.32
CA ALA A 199 11.42 7.15 -15.10
C ALA A 199 11.60 7.88 -13.76
N THR A 200 12.56 7.44 -12.97
CA THR A 200 12.95 8.11 -11.73
C THR A 200 14.11 9.09 -11.95
N GLY A 201 14.94 8.88 -12.97
CA GLY A 201 16.04 9.74 -13.37
C GLY A 201 17.06 9.03 -14.28
N PRO A 202 18.01 9.76 -14.83
CA PRO A 202 19.04 9.19 -15.69
C PRO A 202 19.87 8.12 -14.96
N GLY A 203 19.93 6.91 -15.52
CA GLY A 203 20.71 5.79 -14.95
C GLY A 203 20.16 5.17 -13.68
N LEU A 204 18.98 5.58 -13.21
CA LEU A 204 18.32 5.01 -12.04
C LEU A 204 17.26 3.98 -12.45
N PRO A 205 16.94 3.00 -11.57
CA PRO A 205 15.85 2.05 -11.79
C PRO A 205 14.52 2.76 -12.03
N ALA A 206 13.77 2.36 -13.05
CA ALA A 206 12.44 2.87 -13.32
C ALA A 206 11.41 2.11 -12.47
N VAL A 207 10.35 2.81 -12.04
CA VAL A 207 9.19 2.21 -11.39
C VAL A 207 8.30 1.55 -12.43
N GLN A 208 7.85 0.32 -12.17
CA GLN A 208 6.87 -0.34 -13.02
C GLN A 208 5.48 0.26 -12.79
N LEU A 209 4.79 0.63 -13.87
CA LEU A 209 3.36 0.94 -13.83
C LEU A 209 2.63 -0.28 -14.41
N ASP A 210 2.11 -1.11 -13.52
CA ASP A 210 1.65 -2.46 -13.84
C ASP A 210 0.13 -2.54 -13.90
N ASP A 211 -0.39 -2.63 -15.10
CA ASP A 211 -1.81 -2.76 -15.42
C ASP A 211 -2.17 -4.15 -15.98
N LEU A 212 -1.20 -5.07 -16.05
CA LEU A 212 -1.32 -6.34 -16.76
C LEU A 212 -1.20 -7.58 -15.89
N ASP A 213 -0.33 -7.57 -14.87
CA ASP A 213 -0.06 -8.77 -14.07
C ASP A 213 -1.34 -9.25 -13.37
N PRO A 214 -1.70 -10.55 -13.46
CA PRO A 214 -2.91 -11.06 -12.83
C PRO A 214 -2.89 -10.95 -11.30
N TYR A 215 -1.72 -10.99 -10.66
CA TYR A 215 -1.57 -10.91 -9.19
C TYR A 215 -1.24 -9.50 -8.70
N ARG A 216 -1.62 -8.46 -9.47
CA ARG A 216 -1.35 -7.07 -9.11
C ARG A 216 -2.30 -6.48 -8.07
N ASP A 217 -3.49 -7.06 -7.89
CA ASP A 217 -4.44 -6.67 -6.84
C ASP A 217 -3.99 -7.21 -5.47
N LEU A 218 -4.64 -6.76 -4.42
CA LEU A 218 -4.27 -7.12 -3.04
C LEU A 218 -4.76 -8.50 -2.62
N ASP A 219 -5.89 -8.95 -3.17
CA ASP A 219 -6.62 -10.14 -2.70
C ASP A 219 -6.61 -11.27 -3.72
N GLU A 220 -7.22 -11.08 -4.88
CA GLU A 220 -7.47 -12.13 -5.88
C GLU A 220 -6.84 -11.79 -7.23
N PRO A 221 -6.50 -12.82 -8.05
CA PRO A 221 -6.07 -12.58 -9.41
C PRO A 221 -7.15 -11.89 -10.24
N ILE A 222 -6.77 -10.83 -10.94
CA ILE A 222 -7.67 -10.02 -11.78
C ILE A 222 -7.26 -10.05 -13.25
N ALA A 223 -8.22 -9.85 -14.14
CA ALA A 223 -7.95 -9.74 -15.56
C ALA A 223 -7.01 -8.57 -15.89
N PRO A 224 -6.13 -8.69 -16.89
CA PRO A 224 -5.33 -7.58 -17.35
C PRO A 224 -6.23 -6.47 -17.90
N ARG A 225 -5.88 -5.21 -17.59
CA ARG A 225 -6.63 -4.05 -18.06
C ARG A 225 -5.69 -2.93 -18.47
N ARG A 226 -5.34 -2.91 -19.76
CA ARG A 226 -4.40 -1.95 -20.32
C ARG A 226 -4.90 -0.51 -20.18
N LEU A 227 -4.05 0.38 -19.67
CA LEU A 227 -4.32 1.80 -19.59
C LEU A 227 -4.50 2.40 -20.99
N ALA A 228 -5.50 3.26 -21.15
CA ALA A 228 -5.64 4.04 -22.37
C ALA A 228 -4.44 5.00 -22.55
N PRO A 229 -4.04 5.34 -23.79
CA PRO A 229 -2.89 6.21 -24.05
C PRO A 229 -2.92 7.55 -23.29
N GLY A 230 -4.11 8.15 -23.15
CA GLY A 230 -4.30 9.39 -22.39
C GLY A 230 -4.06 9.24 -20.89
N GLU A 231 -4.49 8.10 -20.30
CA GLU A 231 -4.25 7.78 -18.90
C GLU A 231 -2.77 7.51 -18.63
N LEU A 232 -2.12 6.75 -19.50
CA LEU A 232 -0.69 6.49 -19.45
C LEU A 232 0.12 7.79 -19.50
N HIS A 233 -0.22 8.68 -20.45
CA HIS A 233 0.42 10.00 -20.54
C HIS A 233 0.23 10.83 -19.27
N ALA A 234 -0.96 10.79 -18.67
CA ALA A 234 -1.25 11.48 -17.42
C ALA A 234 -0.41 10.93 -16.25
N TRP A 235 -0.23 9.59 -16.15
CA TRP A 235 0.66 8.97 -15.17
C TRP A 235 2.11 9.38 -15.35
N HIS A 236 2.64 9.37 -16.56
CA HIS A 236 4.02 9.79 -16.86
C HIS A 236 4.28 11.24 -16.46
N ARG A 237 3.37 12.15 -16.77
CA ARG A 237 3.48 13.56 -16.41
C ARG A 237 3.43 13.73 -14.89
N LEU A 238 2.41 13.18 -14.24
CA LEU A 238 2.20 13.28 -12.80
C LEU A 238 3.39 12.71 -12.02
N PHE A 239 3.88 11.53 -12.40
CA PHE A 239 5.00 10.89 -11.73
C PHE A 239 6.31 11.68 -11.88
N ARG A 240 6.59 12.23 -13.06
CA ARG A 240 7.79 13.06 -13.29
C ARG A 240 7.80 14.28 -12.36
N GLU A 241 6.67 14.99 -12.26
CA GLU A 241 6.53 16.14 -11.37
C GLU A 241 6.65 15.73 -9.89
N THR A 242 6.15 14.57 -9.53
CA THR A 242 6.26 13.98 -8.19
C THR A 242 7.70 13.64 -7.83
N VAL A 243 8.46 13.06 -8.76
CA VAL A 243 9.90 12.75 -8.56
C VAL A 243 10.71 14.02 -8.25
N GLU A 244 10.42 15.11 -8.92
CA GLU A 244 11.07 16.41 -8.66
C GLU A 244 10.81 16.89 -7.22
N LEU A 245 9.57 16.73 -6.74
CA LEU A 245 9.20 17.07 -5.36
C LEU A 245 9.90 16.19 -4.32
N LEU A 246 9.91 14.87 -4.53
CA LEU A 246 10.50 13.92 -3.58
C LEU A 246 12.02 14.10 -3.45
N ARG A 247 12.70 14.48 -4.53
CA ARG A 247 14.15 14.73 -4.51
C ARG A 247 14.56 15.95 -3.70
N GLN A 248 13.68 16.95 -3.62
CA GLN A 248 13.93 18.16 -2.81
C GLN A 248 13.97 17.84 -1.32
N ASP A 249 13.35 16.74 -0.87
CA ASP A 249 13.25 16.37 0.55
C ASP A 249 14.46 15.60 1.09
N GLY A 250 15.45 15.28 0.27
CA GLY A 250 16.72 14.67 0.69
C GLY A 250 16.69 13.17 1.08
N GLY A 251 15.53 12.51 1.01
CA GLY A 251 15.36 11.05 0.95
C GLY A 251 15.62 10.21 2.22
N ALA A 252 16.36 10.63 3.23
CA ALA A 252 16.78 9.75 4.33
C ALA A 252 15.97 9.88 5.63
N GLY A 253 15.45 11.07 5.93
CA GLY A 253 14.67 11.33 7.15
C GLY A 253 13.24 10.84 7.08
N PRO A 254 12.48 10.93 8.20
CA PRO A 254 11.05 10.66 8.18
C PRO A 254 10.34 11.57 7.16
N GLY A 255 9.60 10.98 6.24
CA GLY A 255 8.93 11.67 5.13
C GLY A 255 9.77 11.80 3.86
N GLY A 256 11.08 11.51 3.92
CA GLY A 256 11.90 11.35 2.73
C GLY A 256 11.66 10.01 2.05
N LEU A 257 11.64 10.02 0.73
CA LEU A 257 11.52 8.83 -0.11
C LEU A 257 12.36 9.02 -1.37
N ARG A 258 13.21 8.07 -1.67
CA ARG A 258 13.93 8.01 -2.94
C ARG A 258 13.04 7.31 -3.96
N PRO A 259 12.66 7.97 -5.07
CA PRO A 259 11.73 7.38 -6.04
C PRO A 259 12.17 6.03 -6.60
N GLU A 260 13.48 5.81 -6.72
CA GLU A 260 14.09 4.56 -7.21
C GLU A 260 13.94 3.37 -6.24
N GLU A 261 13.51 3.59 -5.01
CA GLU A 261 13.19 2.54 -4.05
C GLU A 261 11.79 1.96 -4.25
N ILE A 262 10.95 2.63 -5.03
CA ILE A 262 9.63 2.12 -5.41
C ILE A 262 9.82 1.13 -6.55
N SER A 263 9.28 -0.07 -6.39
CA SER A 263 9.38 -1.12 -7.41
C SER A 263 8.20 -1.06 -8.39
N ARG A 264 6.97 -0.89 -7.87
CA ARG A 264 5.76 -0.98 -8.68
C ARG A 264 4.66 -0.05 -8.18
N ILE A 265 3.98 0.59 -9.11
CA ILE A 265 2.68 1.23 -8.93
C ILE A 265 1.66 0.44 -9.75
N VAL A 266 0.57 0.03 -9.12
CA VAL A 266 -0.59 -0.57 -9.77
C VAL A 266 -1.67 0.51 -9.84
N PRO A 267 -2.07 0.96 -11.04
CA PRO A 267 -3.16 1.92 -11.16
C PRO A 267 -4.46 1.24 -10.73
N TRP A 268 -5.08 1.76 -9.65
CA TRP A 268 -6.41 1.30 -9.27
C TRP A 268 -7.41 1.65 -10.36
N GLN A 269 -8.22 0.68 -10.72
CA GLN A 269 -9.27 0.82 -11.72
C GLN A 269 -10.54 0.26 -11.11
N ALA A 270 -11.63 1.05 -11.12
CA ALA A 270 -12.92 0.56 -10.64
C ALA A 270 -13.31 -0.73 -11.37
N LYS A 271 -13.77 -1.73 -10.62
CA LYS A 271 -14.40 -2.92 -11.21
C LYS A 271 -15.71 -2.48 -11.88
N ASP A 272 -16.15 -3.21 -12.90
CA ASP A 272 -17.43 -2.87 -13.59
C ASP A 272 -18.63 -2.90 -12.63
N GLU A 273 -18.57 -3.70 -11.58
CA GLU A 273 -19.54 -3.76 -10.49
C GLU A 273 -19.56 -2.48 -9.62
N ASP A 274 -18.44 -1.75 -9.58
CA ASP A 274 -18.28 -0.48 -8.86
C ASP A 274 -18.60 0.73 -9.76
N ALA A 275 -19.00 0.51 -11.01
CA ALA A 275 -19.32 1.56 -11.97
C ALA A 275 -20.51 2.39 -11.46
N GLY A 276 -20.22 3.58 -10.95
CA GLY A 276 -21.21 4.50 -10.36
C GLY A 276 -21.01 4.75 -8.86
N LEU A 277 -20.15 4.01 -8.18
CA LEU A 277 -19.77 4.38 -6.83
C LEU A 277 -18.78 5.57 -6.87
N PRO A 278 -19.01 6.60 -6.04
CA PRO A 278 -18.08 7.73 -6.01
C PRO A 278 -16.70 7.23 -5.57
N VAL A 279 -15.68 7.46 -6.42
CA VAL A 279 -14.29 7.32 -5.98
C VAL A 279 -14.09 8.24 -4.77
N PRO A 280 -13.55 7.73 -3.65
CA PRO A 280 -13.31 8.56 -2.50
C PRO A 280 -12.49 9.80 -2.87
N SER A 281 -12.92 10.98 -2.44
CA SER A 281 -12.22 12.25 -2.68
C SER A 281 -10.82 12.29 -2.02
N SER A 282 -10.61 11.50 -0.97
CA SER A 282 -9.29 11.14 -0.46
C SER A 282 -8.81 9.89 -1.21
N GLY A 283 -7.83 10.04 -2.09
CA GLY A 283 -7.35 9.00 -2.99
C GLY A 283 -7.28 7.60 -2.34
N LEU A 284 -7.76 6.60 -3.06
CA LEU A 284 -7.62 5.20 -2.66
C LEU A 284 -6.17 4.78 -2.89
N SER A 285 -5.53 4.31 -1.83
CA SER A 285 -4.22 3.65 -1.91
C SER A 285 -4.14 2.49 -0.92
N ALA A 286 -3.36 1.50 -1.28
CA ALA A 286 -3.09 0.36 -0.41
C ALA A 286 -1.79 -0.35 -0.82
N SER A 287 -1.14 -0.96 0.17
CA SER A 287 0.03 -1.82 -0.01
C SER A 287 -0.13 -3.12 0.76
N THR A 288 0.59 -4.15 0.35
CA THR A 288 0.59 -5.46 1.01
C THR A 288 2.00 -5.85 1.42
N GLY A 289 2.13 -6.60 2.53
CA GLY A 289 3.40 -7.19 2.95
C GLY A 289 3.93 -8.28 1.99
N ASP A 290 3.12 -8.75 1.05
CA ASP A 290 3.52 -9.77 0.09
C ASP A 290 4.38 -9.22 -1.06
N ALA A 291 4.29 -7.91 -1.31
CA ALA A 291 4.94 -7.22 -2.42
C ALA A 291 5.66 -5.96 -1.93
N PHE A 292 6.89 -6.11 -1.45
CA PHE A 292 7.70 -4.97 -0.97
C PHE A 292 7.82 -3.89 -2.03
N ALA A 293 7.67 -2.63 -1.61
CA ALA A 293 7.75 -1.43 -2.47
C ALA A 293 6.76 -1.42 -3.64
N SER A 294 5.64 -2.14 -3.51
CA SER A 294 4.51 -2.12 -4.44
C SER A 294 3.29 -1.51 -3.79
N MET A 295 2.54 -0.74 -4.55
CA MET A 295 1.36 -0.06 -4.07
C MET A 295 0.28 0.07 -5.15
N VAL A 296 -0.98 -0.14 -4.75
CA VAL A 296 -2.16 0.10 -5.59
C VAL A 296 -2.62 1.53 -5.33
N ILE A 297 -2.75 2.36 -6.35
CA ILE A 297 -3.08 3.79 -6.20
C ILE A 297 -4.15 4.21 -7.21
N ALA A 298 -5.24 4.80 -6.74
CA ALA A 298 -6.12 5.60 -7.59
C ALA A 298 -5.37 6.90 -7.95
N ARG A 299 -5.23 7.19 -9.25
CA ARG A 299 -4.40 8.30 -9.74
C ARG A 299 -4.83 9.64 -9.10
N PRO A 300 -3.98 10.28 -8.28
CA PRO A 300 -4.28 11.57 -7.69
C PRO A 300 -4.33 12.70 -8.74
N GLN A 301 -4.89 13.85 -8.34
CA GLN A 301 -5.05 14.98 -9.23
C GLN A 301 -3.76 15.83 -9.38
N ASP A 302 -2.92 15.84 -8.35
CA ASP A 302 -1.73 16.69 -8.30
C ASP A 302 -0.49 15.95 -7.78
N PRO A 303 0.73 16.45 -8.08
CA PRO A 303 1.99 15.79 -7.71
C PRO A 303 2.24 15.71 -6.21
N VAL A 304 1.71 16.67 -5.42
CA VAL A 304 1.91 16.69 -3.96
C VAL A 304 1.09 15.57 -3.32
N ALA A 305 -0.15 15.36 -3.80
CA ALA A 305 -1.00 14.27 -3.35
C ALA A 305 -0.40 12.90 -3.71
N LEU A 306 0.19 12.76 -4.91
CA LEU A 306 0.89 11.51 -5.27
C LEU A 306 2.14 11.32 -4.38
N ALA A 307 2.94 12.37 -4.14
CA ALA A 307 4.13 12.28 -3.29
C ALA A 307 3.77 11.86 -1.85
N GLU A 308 2.72 12.47 -1.25
CA GLU A 308 2.20 12.09 0.07
C GLU A 308 1.79 10.61 0.11
N THR A 309 1.06 10.17 -0.92
CA THR A 309 0.60 8.78 -1.07
C THR A 309 1.78 7.81 -1.18
N LEU A 310 2.77 8.11 -2.01
CA LEU A 310 3.96 7.27 -2.18
C LEU A 310 4.75 7.16 -0.87
N VAL A 311 4.93 8.26 -0.14
CA VAL A 311 5.57 8.26 1.19
C VAL A 311 4.76 7.38 2.15
N HIS A 312 3.44 7.54 2.20
CA HIS A 312 2.56 6.77 3.07
C HIS A 312 2.68 5.26 2.82
N GLU A 313 2.53 4.82 1.56
CA GLU A 313 2.56 3.41 1.19
C GLU A 313 3.97 2.79 1.33
N PHE A 314 5.02 3.57 1.07
CA PHE A 314 6.38 3.08 1.27
C PHE A 314 6.71 2.88 2.76
N GLN A 315 6.13 3.69 3.66
CA GLN A 315 6.22 3.43 5.09
C GLN A 315 5.57 2.08 5.45
N HIS A 316 4.40 1.77 4.90
CA HIS A 316 3.80 0.45 5.09
C HIS A 316 4.70 -0.68 4.62
N SER A 317 5.36 -0.53 3.46
CA SER A 317 6.33 -1.50 2.95
C SER A 317 7.52 -1.70 3.90
N LYS A 318 8.11 -0.60 4.43
CA LYS A 318 9.21 -0.69 5.41
C LYS A 318 8.80 -1.38 6.69
N LEU A 319 7.63 -1.03 7.25
CA LEU A 319 7.14 -1.66 8.47
C LEU A 319 6.78 -3.14 8.23
N GLY A 320 6.17 -3.48 7.09
CA GLY A 320 5.88 -4.86 6.70
C GLY A 320 7.16 -5.71 6.65
N ALA A 321 8.19 -5.22 5.98
CA ALA A 321 9.49 -5.90 5.92
C ALA A 321 10.14 -6.05 7.31
N LEU A 322 9.99 -5.04 8.19
CA LEU A 322 10.50 -5.12 9.55
C LEU A 322 9.74 -6.18 10.38
N LEU A 323 8.40 -6.25 10.23
CA LEU A 323 7.55 -7.24 10.90
C LEU A 323 7.85 -8.69 10.46
N HIS A 324 8.30 -8.89 9.23
CA HIS A 324 8.76 -10.21 8.79
C HIS A 324 10.09 -10.64 9.44
N LEU A 325 10.88 -9.69 9.92
CA LEU A 325 12.16 -9.97 10.59
C LEU A 325 12.01 -10.06 12.11
N PHE A 326 11.12 -9.26 12.69
CA PHE A 326 10.98 -9.12 14.14
C PHE A 326 9.52 -9.05 14.56
N PRO A 327 9.05 -9.86 15.50
CA PRO A 327 7.77 -9.64 16.16
C PRO A 327 7.85 -8.33 16.95
N LEU A 328 6.93 -7.40 16.71
CA LEU A 328 6.86 -6.11 17.39
C LEU A 328 5.79 -6.07 18.48
N VAL A 329 4.77 -6.94 18.37
CA VAL A 329 3.68 -7.08 19.32
C VAL A 329 3.69 -8.53 19.81
N GLU A 330 3.55 -8.72 21.12
CA GLU A 330 3.35 -10.02 21.72
C GLU A 330 1.88 -10.38 21.58
N ASP A 331 1.59 -11.62 21.29
CA ASP A 331 0.29 -12.26 21.14
C ASP A 331 -0.92 -11.33 20.93
N GLU A 332 -1.53 -11.47 19.79
CA GLU A 332 -2.61 -10.58 19.35
C GLU A 332 -3.97 -11.11 19.83
N GLU A 333 -4.38 -10.82 21.04
CA GLU A 333 -5.81 -10.76 21.30
C GLU A 333 -6.39 -9.56 20.53
N ARG A 334 -6.88 -9.82 19.32
CA ARG A 334 -7.47 -8.80 18.41
C ARG A 334 -8.81 -8.24 18.89
N ALA A 335 -9.18 -8.46 20.14
CA ALA A 335 -10.50 -8.14 20.66
C ALA A 335 -10.72 -6.63 20.86
N GLU A 336 -9.69 -5.87 21.22
CA GLU A 336 -9.86 -4.46 21.58
C GLU A 336 -9.69 -3.52 20.39
N LEU A 337 -10.73 -2.70 20.16
CA LEU A 337 -10.79 -1.70 19.09
C LEU A 337 -10.52 -0.30 19.63
N HIS A 338 -9.74 0.49 18.89
CA HIS A 338 -9.27 1.80 19.31
C HIS A 338 -9.53 2.89 18.26
N TYR A 339 -9.47 4.13 18.73
CA TYR A 339 -9.59 5.32 17.90
C TYR A 339 -8.38 5.50 16.96
N ALA A 340 -8.66 5.60 15.66
CA ALA A 340 -7.70 5.97 14.64
C ALA A 340 -8.06 7.38 14.11
N PRO A 341 -7.23 8.43 14.34
CA PRO A 341 -7.60 9.82 14.08
C PRO A 341 -7.61 10.22 12.60
N TRP A 342 -7.30 9.31 11.71
CA TRP A 342 -7.31 9.48 10.25
C TRP A 342 -8.32 8.57 9.55
N ARG A 343 -9.22 7.91 10.31
CA ARG A 343 -10.21 6.96 9.79
C ARG A 343 -11.54 7.09 10.52
N ALA A 344 -12.59 6.73 9.82
CA ALA A 344 -13.93 6.65 10.39
C ALA A 344 -14.13 5.41 11.28
N ASP A 345 -13.51 4.28 10.91
CA ASP A 345 -13.65 3.00 11.58
C ASP A 345 -12.63 2.83 12.71
N PRO A 346 -12.97 2.09 13.76
CA PRO A 346 -12.04 1.74 14.83
C PRO A 346 -11.04 0.68 14.35
N ARG A 347 -9.88 0.62 15.00
CA ARG A 347 -8.78 -0.28 14.61
C ARG A 347 -8.23 -1.06 15.79
N HIS A 348 -7.82 -2.30 15.50
CA HIS A 348 -6.97 -3.10 16.39
C HIS A 348 -5.56 -2.49 16.49
N LEU A 349 -4.84 -2.84 17.56
CA LEU A 349 -3.49 -2.30 17.84
C LEU A 349 -2.49 -2.50 16.69
N PRO A 350 -2.42 -3.65 15.99
CA PRO A 350 -1.56 -3.78 14.80
C PRO A 350 -1.88 -2.77 13.71
N GLY A 351 -3.16 -2.55 13.42
CA GLY A 351 -3.59 -1.53 12.45
C GLY A 351 -3.24 -0.10 12.88
N LEU A 352 -3.27 0.18 14.20
CA LEU A 352 -2.78 1.46 14.73
C LEU A 352 -1.27 1.62 14.59
N LEU A 353 -0.49 0.54 14.77
CA LEU A 353 0.96 0.55 14.59
C LEU A 353 1.32 0.86 13.13
N HIS A 354 0.68 0.17 12.18
CA HIS A 354 0.83 0.45 10.76
C HIS A 354 0.50 1.90 10.42
N GLY A 355 -0.64 2.40 10.89
CA GLY A 355 -1.05 3.78 10.66
C GLY A 355 -0.09 4.79 11.31
N ALA A 356 0.31 4.59 12.57
CA ALA A 356 1.24 5.50 13.25
C ALA A 356 2.58 5.61 12.50
N TYR A 357 3.12 4.47 12.04
CA TYR A 357 4.36 4.44 11.29
C TYR A 357 4.24 5.17 9.94
N ALA A 358 3.16 4.94 9.21
CA ALA A 358 2.88 5.63 7.96
C ALA A 358 2.72 7.15 8.17
N PHE A 359 1.97 7.55 9.19
CA PHE A 359 1.74 8.97 9.48
C PHE A 359 2.94 9.69 10.09
N VAL A 360 3.93 9.00 10.64
CA VAL A 360 5.24 9.63 10.92
C VAL A 360 5.90 10.07 9.61
N GLY A 361 5.90 9.24 8.57
CA GLY A 361 6.38 9.62 7.25
C GLY A 361 5.63 10.80 6.66
N VAL A 362 4.29 10.73 6.65
CA VAL A 362 3.42 11.83 6.16
C VAL A 362 3.66 13.13 6.95
N THR A 363 3.85 13.04 8.27
CA THR A 363 4.15 14.22 9.10
C THR A 363 5.48 14.86 8.70
N GLY A 364 6.51 14.05 8.48
CA GLY A 364 7.82 14.51 8.01
C GLY A 364 7.76 15.13 6.62
N PHE A 365 6.98 14.56 5.72
CA PHE A 365 6.71 15.09 4.38
C PHE A 365 6.10 16.50 4.42
N TRP A 366 5.09 16.72 5.26
CA TRP A 366 4.47 18.04 5.42
C TRP A 366 5.38 19.01 6.20
N ARG A 367 6.18 18.52 7.16
CA ARG A 367 7.16 19.31 7.88
C ARG A 367 8.18 19.95 6.91
N ALA A 368 8.73 19.20 5.97
CA ALA A 368 9.68 19.70 4.98
C ALA A 368 9.09 20.86 4.15
N ARG A 369 7.79 20.85 3.91
CA ARG A 369 7.05 21.85 3.10
C ARG A 369 6.58 23.08 3.86
N THR A 370 6.79 23.16 5.18
CA THR A 370 6.48 24.37 5.97
C THR A 370 7.32 25.57 5.59
N HIS A 371 8.35 25.39 4.78
CA HIS A 371 9.23 26.44 4.26
C HIS A 371 9.04 26.71 2.75
N ASP A 372 7.94 26.22 2.14
CA ASP A 372 7.64 26.49 0.72
C ASP A 372 7.59 28.00 0.44
N ALA A 373 8.12 28.42 -0.70
CA ALA A 373 8.12 29.82 -1.11
C ALA A 373 6.70 30.34 -1.37
N ASP A 374 5.81 29.49 -1.88
CA ASP A 374 4.40 29.83 -2.09
C ASP A 374 3.64 29.85 -0.75
N THR A 375 2.98 30.97 -0.47
CA THR A 375 2.29 31.18 0.81
C THR A 375 1.14 30.21 1.03
N GLN A 376 0.35 29.93 0.00
CA GLN A 376 -0.79 29.03 0.13
C GLN A 376 -0.34 27.58 0.39
N ARG A 377 0.70 27.12 -0.32
CA ARG A 377 1.29 25.79 -0.09
C ARG A 377 1.92 25.69 1.29
N ARG A 378 2.63 26.74 1.71
CA ARG A 378 3.24 26.82 3.05
C ARG A 378 2.17 26.77 4.16
N ASP A 379 1.07 27.52 4.04
CA ASP A 379 0.00 27.55 5.05
C ASP A 379 -0.71 26.19 5.15
N ARG A 380 -0.97 25.55 4.00
CA ARG A 380 -1.50 24.17 3.96
C ARG A 380 -0.52 23.20 4.63
N ALA A 381 0.77 23.29 4.35
CA ALA A 381 1.79 22.45 4.94
C ALA A 381 1.88 22.65 6.47
N ALA A 382 1.86 23.90 6.94
CA ALA A 382 1.86 24.22 8.36
C ALA A 382 0.65 23.61 9.09
N PHE A 383 -0.54 23.70 8.49
CA PHE A 383 -1.74 23.09 9.03
C PHE A 383 -1.64 21.55 9.08
N LEU A 384 -1.24 20.91 7.99
CA LEU A 384 -1.14 19.44 7.92
C LEU A 384 -0.04 18.91 8.82
N PHE A 385 1.12 19.58 8.89
CA PHE A 385 2.16 19.23 9.85
C PHE A 385 1.66 19.33 11.30
N ALA A 386 0.98 20.43 11.65
CA ALA A 386 0.40 20.61 12.98
C ALA A 386 -0.65 19.53 13.31
N LEU A 387 -1.51 19.19 12.36
CA LEU A 387 -2.56 18.18 12.54
C LEU A 387 -1.96 16.77 12.70
N ARG A 388 -1.10 16.36 11.75
CA ARG A 388 -0.57 15.00 11.71
C ARG A 388 0.32 14.67 12.92
N ARG A 389 1.17 15.60 13.38
CA ARG A 389 1.97 15.39 14.60
C ARG A 389 1.11 15.18 15.86
N LEU A 390 -0.02 15.90 16.00
CA LEU A 390 -0.97 15.71 17.11
C LEU A 390 -1.66 14.35 17.04
N GLN A 391 -2.15 13.99 15.87
CA GLN A 391 -2.83 12.72 15.61
C GLN A 391 -1.89 11.53 15.87
N THR A 392 -0.70 11.56 15.30
CA THR A 392 0.30 10.50 15.43
C THR A 392 0.75 10.32 16.87
N ARG A 393 0.99 11.44 17.59
CA ARG A 393 1.40 11.38 19.00
C ARG A 393 0.34 10.74 19.89
N MET A 394 -0.93 11.01 19.62
CA MET A 394 -2.04 10.40 20.36
C MET A 394 -2.08 8.88 20.15
N VAL A 395 -1.89 8.40 18.93
CA VAL A 395 -1.86 6.95 18.64
C VAL A 395 -0.63 6.28 19.25
N LEU A 396 0.55 6.90 19.18
CA LEU A 396 1.76 6.38 19.83
C LEU A 396 1.58 6.25 21.35
N ARG A 397 0.84 7.16 21.99
CA ARG A 397 0.46 7.02 23.40
C ARG A 397 -0.43 5.80 23.62
N THR A 398 -1.43 5.57 22.76
CA THR A 398 -2.30 4.39 22.86
C THR A 398 -1.50 3.11 22.73
N LEU A 399 -0.60 3.02 21.75
CA LEU A 399 0.31 1.88 21.57
C LEU A 399 1.19 1.64 22.80
N ALA A 400 1.82 2.69 23.33
CA ALA A 400 2.69 2.58 24.51
C ALA A 400 1.96 2.13 25.79
N THR A 401 0.64 2.40 25.91
CA THR A 401 -0.13 2.11 27.13
C THR A 401 -1.06 0.90 27.03
N ARG A 402 -1.40 0.46 25.81
CA ARG A 402 -2.40 -0.61 25.59
C ARG A 402 -1.82 -1.82 24.86
N ALA A 403 -0.76 -1.65 24.06
CA ALA A 403 -0.17 -2.77 23.33
C ALA A 403 0.83 -3.54 24.20
N ARG A 404 0.79 -4.89 24.10
CA ARG A 404 1.83 -5.76 24.64
C ARG A 404 2.97 -5.80 23.60
N LEU A 405 3.94 -4.91 23.78
CA LEU A 405 5.05 -4.75 22.84
C LEU A 405 6.22 -5.66 23.23
N THR A 406 6.84 -6.30 22.25
CA THR A 406 8.14 -6.94 22.41
C THR A 406 9.24 -5.90 22.70
N VAL A 407 10.44 -6.33 23.05
CA VAL A 407 11.59 -5.42 23.21
C VAL A 407 11.85 -4.60 21.93
N ALA A 408 11.74 -5.22 20.75
CA ALA A 408 11.86 -4.52 19.48
C ALA A 408 10.70 -3.54 19.25
N GLY A 409 9.46 -3.93 19.58
CA GLY A 409 8.29 -3.07 19.50
C GLY A 409 8.36 -1.88 20.46
N GLN A 410 8.81 -2.07 21.69
CA GLN A 410 9.03 -0.98 22.64
C GLN A 410 10.07 0.02 22.11
N ARG A 411 11.18 -0.49 21.55
CA ARG A 411 12.21 0.34 20.93
C ARG A 411 11.66 1.14 19.76
N LEU A 412 10.87 0.50 18.87
CA LEU A 412 10.22 1.17 17.74
C LEU A 412 9.30 2.30 18.22
N VAL A 413 8.34 2.01 19.10
CA VAL A 413 7.37 3.00 19.61
C VAL A 413 8.07 4.13 20.35
N THR A 414 9.13 3.83 21.11
CA THR A 414 9.94 4.86 21.80
C THR A 414 10.64 5.78 20.81
N ARG A 415 11.25 5.26 19.75
CA ARG A 415 11.93 6.05 18.72
C ARG A 415 10.95 6.92 17.94
N LEU A 416 9.83 6.35 17.49
CA LEU A 416 8.76 7.13 16.83
C LEU A 416 8.23 8.25 17.73
N THR A 417 8.02 7.94 19.03
CA THR A 417 7.58 8.93 20.02
C THR A 417 8.60 10.06 20.15
N GLY A 418 9.89 9.74 20.23
CA GLY A 418 10.97 10.72 20.30
C GLY A 418 10.99 11.65 19.08
N THR A 419 10.80 11.11 17.88
CA THR A 419 10.69 11.86 16.63
C THR A 419 9.52 12.86 16.69
N VAL A 420 8.33 12.37 17.03
CA VAL A 420 7.12 13.20 17.07
C VAL A 420 7.15 14.21 18.22
N ASP A 421 7.69 13.85 19.39
CA ASP A 421 7.87 14.76 20.52
C ASP A 421 8.89 15.88 20.18
N GLY A 422 9.91 15.57 19.35
CA GLY A 422 10.79 16.59 18.75
C GLY A 422 9.98 17.59 17.94
N TRP A 423 9.15 17.11 17.03
CA TRP A 423 8.32 17.95 16.17
C TRP A 423 7.26 18.76 16.93
N LEU A 424 6.72 18.24 18.04
CA LEU A 424 5.77 18.99 18.87
C LEU A 424 6.38 20.23 19.51
N ARG A 425 7.69 20.27 19.68
CA ARG A 425 8.42 21.45 20.20
C ARG A 425 8.73 22.49 19.10
N GLU A 426 8.65 22.10 17.82
CA GLU A 426 8.87 23.02 16.71
C GLU A 426 7.73 24.05 16.63
N PRO A 427 8.06 25.34 16.44
CA PRO A 427 7.05 26.37 16.28
C PRO A 427 6.25 26.15 14.99
N VAL A 428 4.97 26.43 15.06
CA VAL A 428 4.05 26.46 13.91
C VAL A 428 3.24 27.74 14.00
N GLU A 429 2.83 28.26 12.86
CA GLU A 429 1.98 29.45 12.79
C GLU A 429 0.72 29.25 13.69
N PRO A 430 0.39 30.22 14.58
CA PRO A 430 -0.67 30.05 15.59
C PRO A 430 -2.06 29.75 15.01
N GLY A 431 -2.42 30.34 13.87
CA GLY A 431 -3.69 30.08 13.19
C GLY A 431 -3.76 28.64 12.65
N ALA A 432 -2.68 28.15 12.02
CA ALA A 432 -2.58 26.77 11.55
C ALA A 432 -2.70 25.77 12.72
N LEU A 433 -2.06 26.04 13.85
CA LEU A 433 -2.16 25.21 15.05
C LEU A 433 -3.59 25.19 15.62
N THR A 434 -4.26 26.34 15.64
CA THR A 434 -5.65 26.48 16.12
C THR A 434 -6.59 25.67 15.23
N ARG A 435 -6.50 25.80 13.91
CA ARG A 435 -7.28 25.01 12.94
C ARG A 435 -7.00 23.52 13.07
N ALA A 436 -5.74 23.11 13.22
CA ALA A 436 -5.37 21.70 13.40
C ALA A 436 -5.98 21.09 14.67
N ARG A 437 -6.00 21.82 15.79
CA ARG A 437 -6.65 21.39 17.03
C ARG A 437 -8.16 21.26 16.86
N ALA A 438 -8.80 22.24 16.24
CA ALA A 438 -10.23 22.21 15.97
C ALA A 438 -10.63 21.03 15.08
N CYS A 439 -9.86 20.78 14.01
CA CYS A 439 -10.02 19.64 13.13
C CYS A 439 -9.89 18.30 13.90
N ALA A 440 -8.85 18.13 14.71
CA ALA A 440 -8.64 16.92 15.49
C ALA A 440 -9.76 16.68 16.51
N VAL A 441 -10.26 17.73 17.15
CA VAL A 441 -11.40 17.65 18.10
C VAL A 441 -12.67 17.28 17.37
N SER A 442 -13.00 17.94 16.25
CA SER A 442 -14.17 17.64 15.42
C SER A 442 -14.19 16.18 14.97
N HIS A 443 -13.07 15.69 14.42
CA HIS A 443 -12.94 14.28 14.02
C HIS A 443 -13.19 13.33 15.19
N ARG A 444 -12.55 13.58 16.34
CA ARG A 444 -12.69 12.73 17.52
C ARG A 444 -14.12 12.69 18.05
N VAL A 445 -14.81 13.83 18.06
CA VAL A 445 -16.20 13.92 18.51
C VAL A 445 -17.09 13.08 17.59
N GLU A 446 -17.02 13.28 16.29
CA GLU A 446 -17.86 12.52 15.35
C GLU A 446 -17.53 11.02 15.38
N TRP A 447 -16.24 10.65 15.45
CA TRP A 447 -15.84 9.25 15.59
C TRP A 447 -16.47 8.61 16.82
N ARG A 448 -16.46 9.32 17.96
CA ARG A 448 -17.08 8.81 19.20
C ARG A 448 -18.59 8.62 19.04
N LEU A 449 -19.27 9.56 18.42
CA LEU A 449 -20.70 9.47 18.16
C LEU A 449 -21.06 8.28 17.26
N ARG A 450 -20.19 7.92 16.33
CA ARG A 450 -20.40 6.80 15.41
C ARG A 450 -20.07 5.44 16.03
N ASN A 451 -18.99 5.36 16.79
CA ASN A 451 -18.36 4.09 17.18
C ASN A 451 -18.45 3.76 18.66
N LEU A 452 -18.99 4.64 19.50
CA LEU A 452 -19.19 4.32 20.92
C LEU A 452 -20.64 4.01 21.22
N ARG A 453 -20.86 3.02 22.09
CA ARG A 453 -22.17 2.69 22.64
C ARG A 453 -22.09 2.74 24.15
N CYS A 454 -23.02 3.45 24.76
CA CYS A 454 -23.25 3.44 26.21
C CYS A 454 -24.44 2.53 26.52
N GLY A 455 -24.48 1.94 27.71
CA GLY A 455 -25.67 1.29 28.21
C GLY A 455 -26.85 2.26 28.31
N GLU A 456 -28.08 1.74 28.29
CA GLU A 456 -29.28 2.57 28.31
C GLU A 456 -29.35 3.47 29.53
N ASP A 457 -29.08 2.94 30.71
CA ASP A 457 -29.07 3.71 31.96
C ASP A 457 -28.05 4.84 31.96
N GLU A 458 -26.87 4.62 31.35
CA GLU A 458 -25.85 5.66 31.23
C GLU A 458 -26.25 6.72 30.23
N ARG A 459 -26.81 6.31 29.08
CA ARG A 459 -27.35 7.23 28.08
C ARG A 459 -28.41 8.14 28.70
N ASP A 460 -29.34 7.58 29.47
CA ASP A 460 -30.44 8.34 30.09
C ASP A 460 -29.94 9.31 31.19
N ARG A 461 -28.95 8.86 31.98
CA ARG A 461 -28.27 9.75 32.95
C ARG A 461 -27.52 10.89 32.28
N LEU A 462 -26.79 10.63 31.18
CA LEU A 462 -26.10 11.66 30.42
C LEU A 462 -27.09 12.64 29.75
N ALA A 463 -28.21 12.14 29.22
CA ALA A 463 -29.26 12.94 28.62
C ALA A 463 -29.93 13.84 29.67
N GLU A 464 -30.16 13.36 30.89
CA GLU A 464 -30.71 14.14 31.99
C GLU A 464 -29.73 15.23 32.47
N ALA A 465 -28.46 14.88 32.66
CA ALA A 465 -27.41 15.86 32.99
C ALA A 465 -27.32 16.97 31.93
N TRP A 466 -27.43 16.61 30.65
CA TRP A 466 -27.44 17.57 29.56
C TRP A 466 -28.66 18.49 29.61
N ARG A 467 -29.86 17.95 29.84
CA ARG A 467 -31.11 18.72 29.92
C ARG A 467 -31.14 19.66 31.12
N SER A 468 -30.61 19.23 32.24
CA SER A 468 -30.58 20.02 33.49
C SER A 468 -29.39 20.98 33.59
N GLY A 469 -28.45 20.94 32.67
CA GLY A 469 -27.20 21.71 32.73
C GLY A 469 -26.22 21.21 33.82
N ALA A 470 -26.46 20.03 34.40
CA ALA A 470 -25.61 19.45 35.41
C ALA A 470 -24.33 18.89 34.76
N ALA A 471 -23.24 18.82 35.55
CA ALA A 471 -22.01 18.19 35.11
C ALA A 471 -22.25 16.68 34.90
N PRO A 472 -21.85 16.11 33.75
CA PRO A 472 -22.01 14.68 33.49
C PRO A 472 -21.18 13.85 34.46
N VAL A 473 -21.82 12.92 35.16
CA VAL A 473 -21.12 11.94 36.00
C VAL A 473 -20.47 10.92 35.07
N ARG A 474 -19.18 10.66 35.22
CA ARG A 474 -18.46 9.63 34.46
C ARG A 474 -19.04 8.26 34.82
N GLY A 475 -19.63 7.59 33.85
CA GLY A 475 -20.00 6.19 33.92
C GLY A 475 -18.86 5.27 33.55
N GLY A 476 -19.16 4.00 33.28
CA GLY A 476 -18.18 3.02 32.78
C GLY A 476 -17.55 3.42 31.44
N GLU A 477 -16.47 2.76 31.04
CA GLU A 477 -15.89 2.96 29.70
C GLU A 477 -16.91 2.50 28.64
N PRO A 478 -17.26 3.36 27.66
CA PRO A 478 -18.19 2.99 26.62
C PRO A 478 -17.60 1.89 25.72
N LEU A 479 -18.43 0.95 25.29
CA LEU A 479 -18.03 -0.10 24.39
C LEU A 479 -17.75 0.48 23.00
N VAL A 480 -16.60 0.15 22.43
CA VAL A 480 -16.27 0.47 21.04
C VAL A 480 -16.92 -0.57 20.13
N VAL A 481 -17.87 -0.12 19.31
CA VAL A 481 -18.59 -0.96 18.34
C VAL A 481 -18.43 -0.32 16.97
N PRO A 482 -17.97 -1.04 15.95
CA PRO A 482 -17.92 -0.49 14.60
C PRO A 482 -19.28 0.04 14.18
N GLY A 483 -19.33 1.28 13.69
CA GLY A 483 -20.56 1.88 13.23
C GLY A 483 -21.08 1.12 12.01
N SER A 484 -22.38 0.80 11.99
CA SER A 484 -23.08 0.18 10.86
C SER A 484 -23.38 1.14 9.70
N ARG A 485 -23.04 2.42 9.84
CA ARG A 485 -23.28 3.46 8.85
C ARG A 485 -22.13 3.46 7.83
N GLY A 486 -22.48 3.39 6.56
CA GLY A 486 -21.59 3.30 5.42
C GLY A 486 -20.47 4.36 5.35
N TYR A 487 -19.82 4.44 4.21
CA TYR A 487 -18.68 5.32 3.96
C TYR A 487 -18.87 6.74 4.55
N TRP A 488 -17.88 7.18 5.30
CA TRP A 488 -17.83 8.52 5.87
C TRP A 488 -16.81 9.36 5.09
N GLN A 489 -17.31 10.24 4.24
CA GLN A 489 -16.49 11.22 3.57
C GLN A 489 -15.98 12.25 4.59
N ASP A 490 -14.66 12.30 4.79
CA ASP A 490 -14.03 13.23 5.72
C ASP A 490 -13.36 14.39 4.97
N ASP A 491 -14.13 15.46 4.77
CA ASP A 491 -13.65 16.69 4.11
C ASP A 491 -12.95 17.67 5.07
N ARG A 492 -12.80 17.33 6.36
CA ARG A 492 -12.22 18.23 7.38
C ARG A 492 -10.80 18.69 7.01
N GLY A 493 -9.98 17.78 6.49
CA GLY A 493 -8.64 18.12 6.06
C GLY A 493 -8.63 19.25 5.05
N ALA A 494 -9.53 19.23 4.08
CA ALA A 494 -9.70 20.29 3.09
C ALA A 494 -10.27 21.58 3.71
N LEU A 495 -11.37 21.47 4.46
CA LEU A 495 -12.06 22.61 5.07
C LEU A 495 -11.16 23.39 6.03
N PHE A 496 -10.46 22.71 6.94
CA PHE A 496 -9.60 23.35 7.93
C PHE A 496 -8.24 23.78 7.39
N SER A 497 -7.84 23.35 6.20
CA SER A 497 -6.57 23.79 5.58
C SER A 497 -6.63 25.23 5.04
N VAL A 498 -7.82 25.76 4.80
CA VAL A 498 -8.02 27.14 4.30
C VAL A 498 -8.10 28.11 5.48
N PRO A 499 -7.31 29.20 5.49
CA PRO A 499 -7.31 30.18 6.58
C PRO A 499 -8.65 30.88 6.79
N GLU A 500 -9.37 31.18 5.73
CA GLU A 500 -10.70 31.81 5.74
C GLU A 500 -11.62 31.02 4.82
N PRO A 501 -12.36 30.03 5.34
CA PRO A 501 -13.34 29.30 4.54
C PRO A 501 -14.47 30.24 4.15
N ASP A 502 -14.90 30.19 2.88
CA ASP A 502 -16.04 30.95 2.39
C ASP A 502 -17.32 30.54 3.16
N ALA A 503 -17.85 31.47 3.95
CA ALA A 503 -19.04 31.26 4.76
C ALA A 503 -20.29 30.92 3.90
N GLY A 504 -20.32 31.32 2.63
CA GLY A 504 -21.40 31.05 1.70
C GLY A 504 -21.47 29.61 1.20
N ALA A 505 -20.33 28.86 1.25
CA ALA A 505 -20.26 27.43 0.86
C ALA A 505 -20.50 26.47 2.05
N ALA A 506 -20.73 26.98 3.26
CA ALA A 506 -20.81 26.20 4.49
C ALA A 506 -22.16 25.45 4.63
N SER A 507 -22.34 24.36 3.87
CA SER A 507 -23.53 23.51 3.96
C SER A 507 -23.41 22.36 4.96
N THR A 508 -22.22 22.04 5.43
CA THR A 508 -21.97 20.95 6.39
C THR A 508 -21.77 21.48 7.81
N ALA A 509 -22.01 20.64 8.83
CA ALA A 509 -21.76 21.00 10.23
C ALA A 509 -20.30 21.43 10.47
N ASP A 510 -19.35 20.76 9.82
CA ASP A 510 -17.92 21.09 9.91
C ASP A 510 -17.61 22.45 9.26
N ALA A 511 -18.17 22.71 8.09
CA ALA A 511 -18.00 23.99 7.39
C ALA A 511 -18.57 25.16 8.21
N LEU A 512 -19.73 24.99 8.82
CA LEU A 512 -20.34 25.98 9.72
C LEU A 512 -19.46 26.25 10.95
N LEU A 513 -18.87 25.20 11.54
CA LEU A 513 -17.96 25.35 12.69
C LEU A 513 -16.69 26.13 12.31
N VAL A 514 -16.09 25.81 11.17
CA VAL A 514 -14.87 26.47 10.66
C VAL A 514 -15.17 27.94 10.29
N ALA A 515 -16.34 28.20 9.71
CA ALA A 515 -16.80 29.55 9.38
C ALA A 515 -17.16 30.42 10.61
N GLY A 516 -16.99 29.90 11.84
CA GLY A 516 -17.27 30.65 13.06
C GLY A 516 -18.74 30.72 13.43
N HIS A 517 -19.59 29.80 12.93
CA HIS A 517 -21.02 29.69 13.25
C HIS A 517 -21.29 28.50 14.19
N PRO A 518 -20.81 28.50 15.47
CA PRO A 518 -20.85 27.33 16.34
C PRO A 518 -22.28 26.88 16.68
N GLU A 519 -23.26 27.78 16.79
CA GLU A 519 -24.66 27.43 17.07
C GLU A 519 -25.32 26.72 15.88
N ALA A 520 -25.08 27.21 14.65
CA ALA A 520 -25.54 26.57 13.44
C ALA A 520 -24.89 25.20 13.24
N ALA A 521 -23.59 25.10 13.49
CA ALA A 521 -22.84 23.85 13.47
C ALA A 521 -23.40 22.84 14.49
N ARG A 522 -23.67 23.27 15.73
CA ARG A 522 -24.29 22.45 16.77
C ARG A 522 -25.64 21.90 16.34
N SER A 523 -26.48 22.74 15.74
CA SER A 523 -27.80 22.33 15.23
C SER A 523 -27.69 21.31 14.10
N ALA A 524 -26.73 21.51 13.18
CA ALA A 524 -26.45 20.58 12.08
C ALA A 524 -25.90 19.24 12.57
N TYR A 525 -24.96 19.22 13.53
CA TYR A 525 -24.51 18.00 14.19
C TYR A 525 -25.63 17.26 14.91
N ALA A 526 -26.48 17.99 15.64
CA ALA A 526 -27.62 17.40 16.33
C ALA A 526 -28.63 16.78 15.35
N ALA A 527 -28.85 17.38 14.19
CA ALA A 527 -29.69 16.82 13.13
C ALA A 527 -29.13 15.52 12.57
N ARG A 528 -27.81 15.46 12.33
CA ARG A 528 -27.10 14.22 11.87
C ARG A 528 -27.16 13.08 12.89
N LEU A 529 -27.29 13.38 14.18
CA LEU A 529 -27.43 12.38 15.24
C LEU A 529 -28.84 11.77 15.32
N ARG A 530 -29.85 12.49 14.84
CA ARG A 530 -31.26 12.07 14.88
C ARG A 530 -31.68 11.28 13.64
N GLY A 531 -30.99 11.42 12.54
CA GLY A 531 -31.15 10.64 11.29
C GLY A 531 -30.19 9.47 11.18
#